data_41fc2371a766fa0f4b7d7edbdd0ffd85
#
_entry.id   41fc2371a766fa0f4b7d7edbdd0ffd85
#
_cell.length_a   1.000
_cell.length_b   1.000
_cell.length_c   1.000
_cell.angle_alpha   90.00
_cell.angle_beta   90.00
_cell.angle_gamma   90.00
#
_symmetry.space_group_name_H-M   'P 1'
#
loop_
_entity.id
_entity.type
_entity.pdbx_description
1 polymer ?
#
loop_
_entity_poly.entity_id
_entity_poly.type
_entity_poly.pdbx_seq_one_letter_code
_entity_poly.pdbx_strand_id
1 'polypeptide(L)'
;MNDYYATWVHQIKAPIAVMRVLLQQEDTPINRELTGELFRVEQYVEMALCYVRLGEGASDLVIKEYPLDDMIRKAIRKYAGQLIRRKLRVIYEGTDICVLTDEKWLVFIIEQLLSNAVKYTVSGNVTITVDREKKQLSISDTGIGISPEDLPRIFEKGYTGYNG
;
A
#
# COMPACT_ATOMS: atom_id res chain seq x y z
N MET A 1 21.42 17.25 -2.56
CA MET A 1 20.05 17.22 -3.14
C MET A 1 19.04 16.49 -2.23
N ASN A 2 19.46 15.57 -1.37
CA ASN A 2 18.60 14.82 -0.42
C ASN A 2 17.83 15.72 0.59
N ASP A 3 18.41 16.81 1.07
CA ASP A 3 17.79 17.64 2.12
C ASP A 3 16.54 18.39 1.63
N TYR A 4 16.48 18.74 0.35
CA TYR A 4 15.34 19.45 -0.23
C TYR A 4 14.10 18.54 -0.30
N TYR A 5 14.27 17.31 -0.75
CA TYR A 5 13.16 16.35 -0.83
C TYR A 5 12.69 15.91 0.55
N ALA A 6 13.61 15.68 1.49
CA ALA A 6 13.25 15.35 2.87
C ALA A 6 12.42 16.46 3.52
N THR A 7 12.83 17.73 3.33
CA THR A 7 12.07 18.89 3.80
C THR A 7 10.70 18.99 3.16
N TRP A 8 10.61 18.79 1.84
CA TRP A 8 9.35 18.84 1.12
C TRP A 8 8.36 17.74 1.55
N VAL A 9 8.88 16.52 1.79
CA VAL A 9 8.11 15.40 2.36
C VAL A 9 7.48 15.78 3.70
N HIS A 10 8.26 16.37 4.59
CA HIS A 10 7.78 16.80 5.90
C HIS A 10 6.73 17.90 5.77
N GLN A 11 6.94 18.85 4.87
CA GLN A 11 5.99 19.94 4.62
C GLN A 11 4.64 19.45 4.10
N ILE A 12 4.61 18.39 3.27
CA ILE A 12 3.34 17.80 2.79
C ILE A 12 2.68 16.93 3.86
N LYS A 13 3.45 16.14 4.59
CA LYS A 13 2.90 15.24 5.61
C LYS A 13 2.30 15.99 6.81
N ALA A 14 2.83 17.14 7.16
CA ALA A 14 2.33 17.93 8.30
C ALA A 14 0.88 18.37 8.14
N PRO A 15 0.44 19.05 7.05
CA PRO A 15 -0.96 19.43 6.86
C PRO A 15 -1.89 18.20 6.73
N ILE A 16 -1.44 17.12 6.14
CA ILE A 16 -2.19 15.86 6.06
C ILE A 16 -2.47 15.32 7.47
N ALA A 17 -1.46 15.32 8.36
CA ALA A 17 -1.63 14.87 9.74
C ALA A 17 -2.62 15.75 10.51
N VAL A 18 -2.58 17.08 10.31
CA VAL A 18 -3.55 18.02 10.90
C VAL A 18 -4.96 17.74 10.40
N MET A 19 -5.16 17.59 9.09
CA MET A 19 -6.48 17.25 8.51
C MET A 19 -7.01 15.93 9.08
N ARG A 20 -6.16 14.92 9.25
CA ARG A 20 -6.55 13.65 9.86
C ARG A 20 -7.06 13.82 11.29
N VAL A 21 -6.36 14.62 12.12
CA VAL A 21 -6.78 14.91 13.51
C VAL A 21 -8.11 15.65 13.53
N LEU A 22 -8.29 16.65 12.67
CA LEU A 22 -9.56 17.40 12.59
C LEU A 22 -10.72 16.51 12.17
N LEU A 23 -10.55 15.63 11.19
CA LEU A 23 -11.59 14.71 10.73
C LEU A 23 -11.96 13.63 11.75
N GLN A 24 -11.07 13.35 12.74
CA GLN A 24 -11.34 12.40 13.82
C GLN A 24 -12.12 13.00 15.00
N GLN A 25 -12.30 14.32 15.04
CA GLN A 25 -13.00 14.98 16.15
C GLN A 25 -14.49 14.63 16.19
N GLU A 26 -15.10 14.40 15.02
CA GLU A 26 -16.51 14.03 14.92
C GLU A 26 -16.70 12.87 13.94
N ASP A 27 -17.44 11.84 14.34
CA ASP A 27 -17.73 10.68 13.49
C ASP A 27 -18.98 10.91 12.63
N THR A 28 -18.90 11.85 11.68
CA THR A 28 -19.97 12.12 10.72
C THR A 28 -19.77 11.32 9.44
N PRO A 29 -20.84 11.04 8.65
CA PRO A 29 -20.70 10.43 7.33
C PRO A 29 -19.75 11.20 6.41
N ILE A 30 -19.79 12.53 6.45
CA ILE A 30 -18.92 13.40 5.65
C ILE A 30 -17.46 13.23 6.10
N ASN A 31 -17.18 13.23 7.40
CA ASN A 31 -15.81 13.07 7.91
C ASN A 31 -15.24 11.69 7.57
N ARG A 32 -16.07 10.64 7.53
CA ARG A 32 -15.65 9.30 7.08
C ARG A 32 -15.28 9.29 5.60
N GLU A 33 -16.05 9.99 4.77
CA GLU A 33 -15.75 10.11 3.32
C GLU A 33 -14.47 10.91 3.11
N LEU A 34 -14.34 12.08 3.73
CA LEU A 34 -13.14 12.92 3.65
C LEU A 34 -11.89 12.22 4.17
N THR A 35 -12.00 11.39 5.22
CA THR A 35 -10.90 10.55 5.70
C THR A 35 -10.46 9.55 4.64
N GLY A 36 -11.41 9.03 3.86
CA GLY A 36 -11.10 8.16 2.72
C GLY A 36 -10.34 8.87 1.61
N GLU A 37 -10.76 10.07 1.27
CA GLU A 37 -10.07 10.87 0.26
C GLU A 37 -8.69 11.34 0.74
N LEU A 38 -8.58 11.74 2.00
CA LEU A 38 -7.28 12.09 2.60
C LEU A 38 -6.29 10.92 2.55
N PHE A 39 -6.76 9.69 2.81
CA PHE A 39 -5.94 8.50 2.67
C PHE A 39 -5.46 8.29 1.23
N ARG A 40 -6.29 8.56 0.22
CA ARG A 40 -5.88 8.52 -1.20
C ARG A 40 -4.80 9.56 -1.51
N VAL A 41 -4.94 10.78 -1.00
CA VAL A 41 -3.93 11.83 -1.14
C VAL A 41 -2.59 11.36 -0.54
N GLU A 42 -2.61 10.76 0.64
CA GLU A 42 -1.40 10.20 1.27
C GLU A 42 -0.74 9.14 0.39
N GLN A 43 -1.52 8.24 -0.22
CA GLN A 43 -0.99 7.23 -1.11
C GLN A 43 -0.32 7.82 -2.36
N TYR A 44 -0.94 8.84 -2.97
CA TYR A 44 -0.34 9.53 -4.11
C TYR A 44 0.96 10.24 -3.74
N VAL A 45 1.01 10.86 -2.58
CA VAL A 45 2.24 11.49 -2.06
C VAL A 45 3.33 10.44 -1.84
N GLU A 46 3.01 9.30 -1.20
CA GLU A 46 3.97 8.21 -0.99
C GLU A 46 4.48 7.61 -2.31
N MET A 47 3.60 7.45 -3.29
CA MET A 47 3.97 6.97 -4.63
C MET A 47 4.90 7.95 -5.34
N ALA A 48 4.59 9.25 -5.31
CA ALA A 48 5.44 10.29 -5.90
C ALA A 48 6.84 10.31 -5.26
N LEU A 49 6.90 10.17 -3.94
CA LEU A 49 8.15 10.09 -3.19
C LEU A 49 8.97 8.85 -3.52
N CYS A 50 8.30 7.70 -3.66
CA CYS A 50 8.94 6.47 -4.10
C CYS A 50 9.55 6.65 -5.50
N TYR A 51 8.81 7.27 -6.42
CA TYR A 51 9.29 7.55 -7.78
C TYR A 51 10.53 8.45 -7.79
N VAL A 52 10.56 9.49 -6.96
CA VAL A 52 11.73 10.38 -6.84
C VAL A 52 12.95 9.61 -6.33
N ARG A 53 12.77 8.76 -5.30
CA ARG A 53 13.86 7.93 -4.76
C ARG A 53 14.41 6.94 -5.77
N LEU A 54 13.56 6.35 -6.61
CA LEU A 54 14.00 5.46 -7.69
C LEU A 54 14.90 6.17 -8.72
N GLY A 55 14.65 7.46 -8.97
CA GLY A 55 15.47 8.27 -9.89
C GLY A 55 16.84 8.65 -9.35
N GLU A 56 17.05 8.65 -8.04
CA GLU A 56 18.31 9.01 -7.38
C GLU A 56 19.30 7.85 -7.23
N GLY A 57 18.91 6.65 -7.63
CA GLY A 57 19.73 5.44 -7.57
C GLY A 57 19.61 4.68 -6.23
N ALA A 58 19.94 3.40 -6.26
CA ALA A 58 19.80 2.46 -5.15
C ALA A 58 20.82 2.64 -4.00
N SER A 59 21.45 3.82 -3.87
CA SER A 59 22.51 4.07 -2.90
C SER A 59 22.08 4.02 -1.42
N ASP A 60 20.77 4.12 -1.16
CA ASP A 60 20.21 4.19 0.19
C ASP A 60 19.50 2.90 0.65
N LEU A 61 19.69 1.78 -0.08
CA LEU A 61 19.10 0.50 0.31
C LEU A 61 19.75 -0.04 1.58
N VAL A 62 18.94 -0.33 2.59
CA VAL A 62 19.36 -0.94 3.85
C VAL A 62 18.91 -2.39 3.88
N ILE A 63 19.72 -3.28 3.31
CA ILE A 63 19.42 -4.70 3.26
C ILE A 63 19.78 -5.35 4.60
N LYS A 64 18.77 -5.88 5.28
CA LYS A 64 18.88 -6.62 6.54
C LYS A 64 17.87 -7.76 6.58
N GLU A 65 18.01 -8.64 7.55
CA GLU A 65 17.05 -9.69 7.82
C GLU A 65 15.90 -9.14 8.66
N TYR A 66 14.66 -9.32 8.17
CA TYR A 66 13.45 -8.87 8.84
C TYR A 66 12.38 -9.95 8.88
N PRO A 67 11.58 -10.02 9.97
CA PRO A 67 10.39 -10.88 10.03
C PRO A 67 9.36 -10.43 8.98
N LEU A 68 9.01 -11.32 8.05
CA LEU A 68 8.05 -11.01 7.00
C LEU A 68 6.64 -10.76 7.56
N ASP A 69 6.27 -11.45 8.65
CA ASP A 69 4.99 -11.27 9.33
C ASP A 69 4.75 -9.83 9.79
N ASP A 70 5.77 -9.19 10.37
CA ASP A 70 5.66 -7.81 10.84
C ASP A 70 5.36 -6.83 9.70
N MET A 71 6.00 -7.03 8.55
CA MET A 71 5.79 -6.19 7.36
C MET A 71 4.39 -6.38 6.77
N ILE A 72 3.92 -7.62 6.68
CA ILE A 72 2.56 -7.93 6.19
C ILE A 72 1.52 -7.33 7.14
N ARG A 73 1.65 -7.53 8.45
CA ARG A 73 0.73 -6.97 9.45
C ARG A 73 0.75 -5.44 9.47
N LYS A 74 1.90 -4.81 9.26
CA LYS A 74 2.02 -3.36 9.14
C LYS A 74 1.20 -2.83 7.96
N ALA A 75 1.31 -3.47 6.81
CA ALA A 75 0.53 -3.14 5.63
C ALA A 75 -0.98 -3.36 5.86
N ILE A 76 -1.39 -4.51 6.42
CA ILE A 76 -2.80 -4.79 6.74
C ILE A 76 -3.37 -3.72 7.67
N ARG A 77 -2.64 -3.34 8.75
CA ARG A 77 -3.10 -2.30 9.70
C ARG A 77 -3.30 -0.95 9.01
N LYS A 78 -2.43 -0.57 8.08
CA LYS A 78 -2.56 0.68 7.33
C LYS A 78 -3.85 0.72 6.51
N TYR A 79 -4.25 -0.41 5.92
CA TYR A 79 -5.45 -0.52 5.08
C TYR A 79 -6.71 -0.92 5.87
N ALA A 80 -6.62 -1.19 7.18
CA ALA A 80 -7.72 -1.70 7.99
C ALA A 80 -9.00 -0.85 7.88
N GLY A 81 -8.88 0.47 7.93
CA GLY A 81 -10.02 1.38 7.78
C GLY A 81 -10.73 1.26 6.44
N GLN A 82 -10.01 1.01 5.34
CA GLN A 82 -10.62 0.82 4.02
C GLN A 82 -11.24 -0.56 3.86
N LEU A 83 -10.55 -1.59 4.35
CA LEU A 83 -11.05 -2.97 4.37
C LEU A 83 -12.39 -3.05 5.13
N ILE A 84 -12.47 -2.42 6.31
CA ILE A 84 -13.69 -2.38 7.12
C ILE A 84 -14.81 -1.62 6.40
N ARG A 85 -14.54 -0.44 5.85
CA ARG A 85 -15.54 0.36 5.10
C ARG A 85 -16.11 -0.38 3.91
N ARG A 86 -15.26 -1.12 3.18
CA ARG A 86 -15.67 -1.93 2.02
C ARG A 86 -16.19 -3.31 2.40
N LYS A 87 -16.20 -3.65 3.70
CA LYS A 87 -16.62 -4.96 4.22
C LYS A 87 -15.82 -6.11 3.59
N LEU A 88 -14.54 -5.88 3.30
CA LEU A 88 -13.64 -6.89 2.77
C LEU A 88 -13.01 -7.67 3.92
N ARG A 89 -12.99 -8.99 3.79
CA ARG A 89 -12.34 -9.89 4.75
C ARG A 89 -10.88 -10.11 4.34
N VAL A 90 -9.96 -9.95 5.28
CA VAL A 90 -8.56 -10.35 5.09
C VAL A 90 -8.36 -11.75 5.67
N ILE A 91 -7.76 -12.63 4.90
CA ILE A 91 -7.37 -13.99 5.30
C ILE A 91 -5.86 -14.05 5.28
N TYR A 92 -5.25 -14.16 6.48
CA TYR A 92 -3.81 -14.28 6.66
C TYR A 92 -3.53 -15.04 7.94
N GLU A 93 -2.82 -16.16 7.86
CA GLU A 93 -2.54 -17.06 9.00
C GLU A 93 -1.26 -16.69 9.76
N GLY A 94 -0.44 -15.79 9.19
CA GLY A 94 0.87 -15.46 9.75
C GLY A 94 1.99 -16.28 9.12
N THR A 95 3.24 -15.90 9.44
CA THR A 95 4.44 -16.62 9.03
C THR A 95 5.59 -16.38 9.99
N ASP A 96 6.47 -17.35 10.13
CA ASP A 96 7.71 -17.28 10.93
C ASP A 96 8.95 -17.02 10.05
N ILE A 97 8.76 -16.70 8.77
CA ILE A 97 9.84 -16.51 7.80
C ILE A 97 10.49 -15.14 8.00
N CYS A 98 11.83 -15.12 8.06
CA CYS A 98 12.64 -13.93 7.90
C CYS A 98 13.12 -13.80 6.45
N VAL A 99 13.20 -12.56 5.95
CA VAL A 99 13.64 -12.25 4.58
C VAL A 99 14.75 -11.22 4.61
N LEU A 100 15.75 -11.42 3.75
CA LEU A 100 16.82 -10.44 3.53
C LEU A 100 16.36 -9.41 2.53
N THR A 101 16.04 -8.20 3.01
CA THR A 101 15.42 -7.16 2.19
C THR A 101 15.66 -5.77 2.77
N ASP A 102 15.24 -4.75 2.04
CA ASP A 102 14.97 -3.42 2.62
C ASP A 102 13.51 -3.37 3.10
N GLU A 103 13.31 -3.16 4.39
CA GLU A 103 11.98 -3.15 5.02
C GLU A 103 11.03 -2.14 4.35
N LYS A 104 11.54 -0.92 4.10
CA LYS A 104 10.70 0.18 3.55
C LYS A 104 10.19 -0.15 2.16
N TRP A 105 11.07 -0.72 1.32
CA TRP A 105 10.71 -1.10 -0.04
C TRP A 105 9.77 -2.28 -0.09
N LEU A 106 10.00 -3.32 0.71
CA LEU A 106 9.11 -4.47 0.72
C LEU A 106 7.74 -4.13 1.30
N VAL A 107 7.68 -3.36 2.40
CA VAL A 107 6.40 -2.84 2.93
C VAL A 107 5.66 -2.03 1.88
N PHE A 108 6.34 -1.13 1.16
CA PHE A 108 5.73 -0.34 0.09
C PHE A 108 5.14 -1.23 -1.01
N ILE A 109 5.85 -2.27 -1.45
CA ILE A 109 5.35 -3.22 -2.46
C ILE A 109 4.08 -3.93 -1.96
N ILE A 110 4.10 -4.45 -0.73
CA ILE A 110 2.94 -5.11 -0.11
C ILE A 110 1.77 -4.14 -0.02
N GLU A 111 2.00 -2.90 0.39
CA GLU A 111 1.00 -1.85 0.46
C GLU A 111 0.39 -1.54 -0.91
N GLN A 112 1.18 -1.48 -1.99
CA GLN A 112 0.68 -1.25 -3.35
C GLN A 112 -0.22 -2.41 -3.83
N LEU A 113 0.18 -3.64 -3.56
CA LEU A 113 -0.63 -4.81 -3.90
C LEU A 113 -1.95 -4.84 -3.11
N LEU A 114 -1.91 -4.52 -1.79
CA LEU A 114 -3.12 -4.39 -0.97
C LEU A 114 -4.01 -3.24 -1.44
N SER A 115 -3.43 -2.11 -1.85
CA SER A 115 -4.15 -0.98 -2.43
C SER A 115 -4.95 -1.42 -3.64
N ASN A 116 -4.31 -2.14 -4.56
CA ASN A 116 -4.97 -2.67 -5.74
C ASN A 116 -6.08 -3.66 -5.37
N ALA A 117 -5.81 -4.62 -4.50
CA ALA A 117 -6.81 -5.56 -4.01
C ALA A 117 -8.04 -4.83 -3.42
N VAL A 118 -7.83 -3.82 -2.56
CA VAL A 118 -8.92 -3.03 -1.98
C VAL A 118 -9.66 -2.21 -3.04
N LYS A 119 -8.93 -1.63 -4.00
CA LYS A 119 -9.53 -0.81 -5.08
C LYS A 119 -10.46 -1.62 -5.96
N TYR A 120 -10.03 -2.81 -6.36
CA TYR A 120 -10.70 -3.60 -7.39
C TYR A 120 -11.62 -4.70 -6.83
N THR A 121 -11.67 -4.91 -5.52
CA THR A 121 -12.59 -5.83 -4.87
C THR A 121 -13.80 -5.07 -4.32
N VAL A 122 -14.97 -5.31 -4.91
CA VAL A 122 -16.23 -4.69 -4.45
C VAL A 122 -16.75 -5.40 -3.20
N SER A 123 -16.67 -6.74 -3.18
CA SER A 123 -17.09 -7.59 -2.05
C SER A 123 -16.30 -8.88 -2.04
N GLY A 124 -16.09 -9.46 -0.86
CA GLY A 124 -15.37 -10.75 -0.72
C GLY A 124 -14.12 -10.63 0.14
N ASN A 125 -13.01 -11.24 -0.32
CA ASN A 125 -11.82 -11.39 0.50
C ASN A 125 -10.55 -10.98 -0.23
N VAL A 126 -9.55 -10.63 0.58
CA VAL A 126 -8.14 -10.54 0.21
C VAL A 126 -7.40 -11.60 1.00
N THR A 127 -6.75 -12.52 0.31
CA THR A 127 -6.00 -13.64 0.91
C THR A 127 -4.51 -13.41 0.71
N ILE A 128 -3.75 -13.51 1.81
CA ILE A 128 -2.29 -13.39 1.79
C ILE A 128 -1.71 -14.73 2.21
N THR A 129 -0.85 -15.29 1.37
CA THR A 129 -0.18 -16.57 1.63
C THR A 129 1.31 -16.44 1.42
N VAL A 130 2.08 -17.19 2.22
CA VAL A 130 3.54 -17.28 2.13
C VAL A 130 3.93 -18.72 1.94
N ASP A 131 4.60 -19.01 0.84
CA ASP A 131 5.13 -20.34 0.52
C ASP A 131 6.65 -20.32 0.75
N ARG A 132 7.11 -21.03 1.78
CA ARG A 132 8.53 -21.09 2.17
C ARG A 132 9.38 -21.79 1.10
N GLU A 133 8.88 -22.87 0.53
CA GLU A 133 9.63 -23.70 -0.40
C GLU A 133 9.84 -22.95 -1.73
N LYS A 134 8.79 -22.29 -2.21
CA LYS A 134 8.84 -21.48 -3.42
C LYS A 134 9.40 -20.07 -3.21
N LYS A 135 9.65 -19.68 -1.93
CA LYS A 135 10.03 -18.30 -1.56
C LYS A 135 9.07 -17.27 -2.16
N GLN A 136 7.78 -17.52 -2.06
CA GLN A 136 6.73 -16.75 -2.69
C GLN A 136 5.78 -16.15 -1.66
N LEU A 137 5.56 -14.82 -1.76
CA LEU A 137 4.48 -14.10 -1.13
C LEU A 137 3.39 -13.87 -2.19
N SER A 138 2.16 -14.31 -1.92
CA SER A 138 1.02 -14.14 -2.81
C SER A 138 -0.07 -13.32 -2.13
N ILE A 139 -0.61 -12.35 -2.86
CA ILE A 139 -1.77 -11.55 -2.45
C ILE A 139 -2.82 -11.77 -3.53
N SER A 140 -3.92 -12.40 -3.15
CA SER A 140 -5.03 -12.73 -4.04
C SER A 140 -6.30 -12.04 -3.57
N ASP A 141 -7.08 -11.52 -4.48
CA ASP A 141 -8.37 -10.90 -4.21
C ASP A 141 -9.49 -11.58 -5.01
N THR A 142 -10.73 -11.37 -4.57
CA THR A 142 -11.93 -11.86 -5.25
C THR A 142 -12.61 -10.74 -6.06
N GLY A 143 -11.82 -9.79 -6.53
CA GLY A 143 -12.30 -8.63 -7.27
C GLY A 143 -12.63 -8.92 -8.73
N ILE A 144 -12.71 -7.84 -9.51
CA ILE A 144 -13.09 -7.90 -10.93
C ILE A 144 -12.05 -8.59 -11.83
N GLY A 145 -10.84 -8.84 -11.30
CA GLY A 145 -9.73 -9.37 -12.06
C GLY A 145 -9.14 -8.36 -13.07
N ILE A 146 -8.24 -8.85 -13.90
CA ILE A 146 -7.59 -8.09 -14.97
C ILE A 146 -8.02 -8.71 -16.30
N SER A 147 -8.45 -7.88 -17.26
CA SER A 147 -8.82 -8.39 -18.57
C SER A 147 -7.60 -9.01 -19.27
N PRO A 148 -7.78 -10.05 -20.09
CA PRO A 148 -6.67 -10.64 -20.86
C PRO A 148 -5.94 -9.63 -21.76
N GLU A 149 -6.64 -8.60 -22.21
CA GLU A 149 -6.10 -7.53 -23.06
C GLU A 149 -5.20 -6.57 -22.27
N ASP A 150 -5.53 -6.33 -20.99
CA ASP A 150 -4.76 -5.44 -20.09
C ASP A 150 -3.55 -6.15 -19.47
N LEU A 151 -3.63 -7.47 -19.27
CA LEU A 151 -2.64 -8.25 -18.55
C LEU A 151 -1.19 -8.06 -19.05
N PRO A 152 -0.88 -8.00 -20.35
CA PRO A 152 0.48 -7.73 -20.84
C PRO A 152 0.99 -6.33 -20.51
N ARG A 153 0.09 -5.39 -20.20
CA ARG A 153 0.36 -3.95 -20.08
C ARG A 153 0.37 -3.45 -18.64
N ILE A 154 0.01 -4.27 -17.66
CA ILE A 154 -0.11 -3.84 -16.25
C ILE A 154 1.21 -3.31 -15.64
N PHE A 155 2.35 -3.64 -16.24
CA PHE A 155 3.67 -3.15 -15.83
C PHE A 155 4.16 -1.97 -16.67
N GLU A 156 3.39 -1.52 -17.67
CA GLU A 156 3.72 -0.33 -18.44
C GLU A 156 3.57 0.92 -17.56
N LYS A 157 4.54 1.83 -17.63
CA LYS A 157 4.51 3.07 -16.87
C LYS A 157 3.32 3.95 -17.27
N GLY A 158 2.51 4.31 -16.26
CA GLY A 158 1.35 5.18 -16.46
C GLY A 158 0.13 4.47 -17.08
N TYR A 159 0.19 3.15 -17.25
CA TYR A 159 -0.96 2.41 -17.71
C TYR A 159 -2.00 2.25 -16.60
N THR A 160 -3.22 2.66 -16.86
CA THR A 160 -4.41 2.39 -16.06
C THR A 160 -5.40 1.70 -16.99
N GLY A 161 -5.78 0.46 -16.66
CA GLY A 161 -6.79 -0.27 -17.43
C GLY A 161 -8.13 0.49 -17.46
N TYR A 162 -9.10 -0.03 -18.19
CA TYR A 162 -10.43 0.57 -18.41
C TYR A 162 -11.17 0.95 -17.11
N ASN A 163 -10.82 0.34 -15.99
CA ASN A 163 -11.40 0.54 -14.65
C ASN A 163 -10.46 1.29 -13.68
N GLY A 164 -9.44 1.97 -14.19
CA GLY A 164 -8.45 2.71 -13.42
C GLY A 164 -8.87 4.11 -12.99
#